data_48ed12053b2016b2c5da45bba9e0d3b3
#
_entry.id   48ed12053b2016b2c5da45bba9e0d3b3
#
_cell.length_a   1.000
_cell.length_b   1.000
_cell.length_c   1.000
_cell.angle_alpha   90.00
_cell.angle_beta   90.00
_cell.angle_gamma   90.00
#
_symmetry.space_group_name_H-M   'P 1'
#
loop_
_entity.id
_entity.type
_entity.pdbx_description
1 polymer ?
#
loop_
_entity_poly.entity_id
_entity_poly.type
_entity_poly.pdbx_seq_one_letter_code
_entity_poly.pdbx_strand_id
1 'polypeptide(L)'
;MLSDNYDVIVIGAGPVGGYLAWKLTQSGLTVLLVEEHSEIGRPFQCAGMVNPSAMDRIGAFDTVLTRIWGARMYSPSGTEILIGNPDTTRTWSVCRKLFDERVVQLSLDSGADLLLSSKPINAT
;
A
#
# COMPACT_ATOMS: atom_id res chain seq x y z
N MET A 1 -20.71 12.19 -5.48
CA MET A 1 -20.32 13.61 -5.72
C MET A 1 -19.28 13.97 -4.67
N LEU A 2 -18.19 14.60 -5.06
CA LEU A 2 -17.17 15.05 -4.12
C LEU A 2 -17.74 16.19 -3.24
N SER A 3 -17.28 16.27 -2.00
CA SER A 3 -17.63 17.38 -1.10
C SER A 3 -16.82 18.64 -1.47
N ASP A 4 -17.37 19.81 -1.13
CA ASP A 4 -16.65 21.08 -1.30
C ASP A 4 -15.64 21.34 -0.16
N ASN A 5 -15.73 20.57 0.93
CA ASN A 5 -14.87 20.72 2.11
C ASN A 5 -14.43 19.37 2.66
N TYR A 6 -13.19 19.28 3.03
CA TYR A 6 -12.57 18.13 3.68
C TYR A 6 -11.71 18.60 4.86
N ASP A 7 -11.66 17.78 5.91
CA ASP A 7 -10.76 18.01 7.04
C ASP A 7 -9.30 17.74 6.63
N VAL A 8 -9.09 16.73 5.77
CA VAL A 8 -7.76 16.33 5.31
C VAL A 8 -7.77 15.97 3.83
N ILE A 9 -6.76 16.43 3.11
CA ILE A 9 -6.46 15.98 1.74
C ILE A 9 -5.16 15.19 1.78
N VAL A 10 -5.23 13.92 1.39
CA VAL A 10 -4.07 13.02 1.27
C VAL A 10 -3.64 12.97 -0.19
N ILE A 11 -2.38 13.31 -0.46
CA ILE A 11 -1.83 13.33 -1.82
C ILE A 11 -1.04 12.05 -2.06
N GLY A 12 -1.47 11.28 -3.05
CA GLY A 12 -0.93 9.98 -3.44
C GLY A 12 -1.74 8.81 -2.87
N ALA A 13 -2.37 8.04 -3.76
CA ALA A 13 -3.18 6.86 -3.43
C ALA A 13 -2.39 5.55 -3.53
N GLY A 14 -1.11 5.58 -3.13
CA GLY A 14 -0.34 4.38 -2.87
C GLY A 14 -0.72 3.73 -1.53
N PRO A 15 -0.04 2.65 -1.12
CA PRO A 15 -0.39 1.92 0.10
C PRO A 15 -0.29 2.77 1.37
N VAL A 16 0.64 3.70 1.42
CA VAL A 16 0.79 4.60 2.59
C VAL A 16 -0.34 5.62 2.64
N GLY A 17 -0.62 6.30 1.52
CA GLY A 17 -1.71 7.28 1.44
C GLY A 17 -3.08 6.63 1.66
N GLY A 18 -3.35 5.49 1.04
CA GLY A 18 -4.56 4.71 1.25
C GLY A 18 -4.74 4.29 2.72
N TYR A 19 -3.68 3.77 3.34
CA TYR A 19 -3.71 3.40 4.76
C TYR A 19 -3.95 4.61 5.68
N LEU A 20 -3.28 5.74 5.40
CA LEU A 20 -3.48 6.97 6.15
C LEU A 20 -4.93 7.47 6.03
N ALA A 21 -5.45 7.55 4.81
CA ALA A 21 -6.82 7.94 4.55
C ALA A 21 -7.82 7.04 5.30
N TRP A 22 -7.60 5.73 5.29
CA TRP A 22 -8.41 4.78 6.05
C TRP A 22 -8.39 5.07 7.55
N LYS A 23 -7.22 5.32 8.15
CA LYS A 23 -7.11 5.62 9.58
C LYS A 23 -7.75 6.97 9.96
N LEU A 24 -7.62 7.97 9.11
CA LEU A 24 -8.23 9.28 9.33
C LEU A 24 -9.76 9.21 9.26
N THR A 25 -10.32 8.50 8.28
CA THR A 25 -11.78 8.30 8.20
C THR A 25 -12.34 7.50 9.37
N GLN A 26 -11.60 6.47 9.85
CA GLN A 26 -11.97 5.76 11.07
C GLN A 26 -11.99 6.65 12.33
N SER A 27 -11.24 7.76 12.30
CA SER A 27 -11.23 8.76 13.37
C SER A 27 -12.35 9.83 13.23
N GLY A 28 -13.22 9.67 12.23
CA GLY A 28 -14.36 10.55 11.99
C GLY A 28 -14.05 11.79 11.15
N LEU A 29 -12.87 11.86 10.53
CA LEU A 29 -12.50 12.97 9.65
C LEU A 29 -13.02 12.73 8.22
N THR A 30 -13.38 13.81 7.55
CA THR A 30 -13.69 13.81 6.11
C THR A 30 -12.39 13.89 5.32
N VAL A 31 -12.15 12.92 4.44
CA VAL A 31 -10.86 12.76 3.75
C VAL A 31 -11.06 12.69 2.24
N LEU A 32 -10.28 13.50 1.52
CA LEU A 32 -10.09 13.37 0.07
C LEU A 32 -8.72 12.74 -0.21
N LEU A 33 -8.71 11.63 -0.92
CA LEU A 33 -7.50 10.99 -1.43
C LEU A 33 -7.32 11.40 -2.91
N VAL A 34 -6.17 12.01 -3.24
CA VAL A 34 -5.89 12.52 -4.59
C VAL A 34 -4.75 11.74 -5.21
N GLU A 35 -4.92 11.27 -6.44
CA GLU A 35 -3.93 10.50 -7.19
C GLU A 35 -3.74 11.09 -8.60
N GLU A 36 -2.48 11.28 -9.00
CA GLU A 36 -2.15 11.82 -10.32
C GLU A 36 -2.40 10.84 -11.47
N HIS A 37 -2.33 9.54 -11.20
CA HIS A 37 -2.59 8.50 -12.20
C HIS A 37 -4.09 8.21 -12.34
N SER A 38 -4.45 7.65 -13.49
CA SER A 38 -5.82 7.25 -13.77
C SER A 38 -6.23 5.91 -13.13
N GLU A 39 -5.27 5.21 -12.52
CA GLU A 39 -5.43 3.86 -12.00
C GLU A 39 -4.55 3.64 -10.77
N ILE A 40 -5.11 3.07 -9.72
CA ILE A 40 -4.37 2.71 -8.50
C ILE A 40 -3.38 1.57 -8.79
N GLY A 41 -2.19 1.64 -8.20
CA GLY A 41 -1.16 0.62 -8.33
C GLY A 41 -0.43 0.61 -9.66
N ARG A 42 -0.60 1.63 -10.49
CA ARG A 42 0.12 1.83 -11.76
C ARG A 42 0.81 3.20 -11.78
N PRO A 43 2.01 3.31 -12.44
CA PRO A 43 2.87 2.22 -12.93
C PRO A 43 3.45 1.38 -11.79
N PHE A 44 3.90 0.15 -12.09
CA PHE A 44 4.60 -0.68 -11.10
C PHE A 44 5.98 -0.09 -10.77
N GLN A 45 6.24 0.15 -9.49
CA GLN A 45 7.49 0.79 -9.02
C GLN A 45 8.16 0.04 -7.87
N CYS A 46 7.61 -1.10 -7.44
CA CYS A 46 8.09 -1.81 -6.25
C CYS A 46 7.99 -3.32 -6.41
N ALA A 47 8.95 -4.05 -5.84
CA ALA A 47 8.97 -5.51 -5.83
C ALA A 47 7.82 -6.15 -5.02
N GLY A 48 7.06 -5.36 -4.26
CA GLY A 48 5.89 -5.84 -3.54
C GLY A 48 6.20 -6.68 -2.31
N MET A 49 7.28 -6.39 -1.61
CA MET A 49 7.57 -7.06 -0.35
C MET A 49 6.90 -6.34 0.82
N VAL A 50 5.98 -7.04 1.51
CA VAL A 50 5.21 -6.53 2.63
C VAL A 50 5.51 -7.36 3.87
N ASN A 51 5.88 -6.68 4.97
CA ASN A 51 6.18 -7.39 6.21
C ASN A 51 4.91 -7.98 6.85
N PRO A 52 5.04 -9.04 7.68
CA PRO A 52 3.90 -9.70 8.29
C PRO A 52 2.99 -8.76 9.10
N SER A 53 3.56 -7.84 9.88
CA SER A 53 2.76 -6.95 10.72
C SER A 53 1.92 -5.95 9.91
N ALA A 54 2.40 -5.50 8.77
CA ALA A 54 1.61 -4.66 7.86
C ALA A 54 0.50 -5.48 7.19
N MET A 55 0.81 -6.71 6.78
CA MET A 55 -0.18 -7.62 6.19
C MET A 55 -1.30 -7.95 7.18
N ASP A 56 -0.97 -8.24 8.44
CA ASP A 56 -1.95 -8.53 9.50
C ASP A 56 -2.88 -7.33 9.76
N ARG A 57 -2.36 -6.11 9.68
CA ARG A 57 -3.16 -4.89 9.87
C ARG A 57 -4.11 -4.60 8.71
N ILE A 58 -3.70 -4.92 7.50
CA ILE A 58 -4.45 -4.62 6.26
C ILE A 58 -5.38 -5.78 5.91
N GLY A 59 -4.96 -7.02 6.16
CA GLY A 59 -5.74 -8.21 5.85
C GLY A 59 -5.81 -8.56 4.36
N ALA A 60 -4.89 -8.04 3.53
CA ALA A 60 -4.89 -8.20 2.08
C ALA A 60 -4.21 -9.50 1.60
N PHE A 61 -4.47 -10.62 2.28
CA PHE A 61 -3.84 -11.92 1.99
C PHE A 61 -4.23 -12.49 0.63
N ASP A 62 -5.36 -12.08 0.07
CA ASP A 62 -5.79 -12.43 -1.29
C ASP A 62 -4.89 -11.84 -2.40
N THR A 63 -4.03 -10.89 -2.07
CA THR A 63 -3.06 -10.28 -3.00
C THR A 63 -1.69 -10.95 -2.98
N VAL A 64 -1.48 -11.92 -2.09
CA VAL A 64 -0.20 -12.62 -1.91
C VAL A 64 0.11 -13.51 -3.10
N LEU A 65 1.31 -13.34 -3.65
CA LEU A 65 1.88 -14.20 -4.69
C LEU A 65 2.69 -15.34 -4.08
N THR A 66 3.51 -15.03 -3.06
CA THR A 66 4.30 -16.04 -2.39
C THR A 66 4.75 -15.59 -1.00
N ARG A 67 5.03 -16.57 -0.16
CA ARG A 67 5.64 -16.38 1.16
C ARG A 67 7.17 -16.44 1.03
N ILE A 68 7.86 -15.48 1.61
CA ILE A 68 9.32 -15.45 1.67
C ILE A 68 9.74 -15.67 3.12
N TRP A 69 10.54 -16.69 3.37
CA TRP A 69 11.04 -17.04 4.69
C TRP A 69 12.53 -16.71 4.88
N GLY A 70 13.28 -16.50 3.78
CA GLY A 70 14.71 -16.24 3.85
C GLY A 70 15.32 -15.84 2.53
N ALA A 71 16.63 -15.71 2.53
CA ALA A 71 17.43 -15.38 1.35
C ALA A 71 18.72 -16.18 1.32
N ARG A 72 19.17 -16.52 0.11
CA ARG A 72 20.52 -17.01 -0.15
C ARG A 72 21.35 -15.86 -0.68
N MET A 73 22.48 -15.62 -0.04
CA MET A 73 23.43 -14.59 -0.46
C MET A 73 24.73 -15.27 -0.90
N TYR A 74 25.29 -14.80 -1.99
CA TYR A 74 26.55 -15.30 -2.54
C TYR A 74 27.57 -14.17 -2.57
N SER A 75 28.78 -14.44 -2.06
CA SER A 75 29.92 -13.54 -2.25
C SER A 75 30.45 -13.64 -3.69
N PRO A 76 31.24 -12.67 -4.16
CA PRO A 76 31.93 -12.80 -5.46
C PRO A 76 32.81 -14.03 -5.57
N SER A 77 33.32 -14.54 -4.46
CA SER A 77 34.14 -15.79 -4.39
C SER A 77 33.30 -17.07 -4.32
N GLY A 78 31.97 -16.98 -4.35
CA GLY A 78 31.05 -18.12 -4.34
C GLY A 78 30.70 -18.66 -2.96
N THR A 79 31.07 -17.97 -1.87
CA THR A 79 30.64 -18.35 -0.52
C THR A 79 29.13 -18.09 -0.38
N GLU A 80 28.40 -19.13 0.03
CA GLU A 80 26.94 -19.05 0.26
C GLU A 80 26.65 -18.80 1.74
N ILE A 81 25.71 -17.89 1.99
CA ILE A 81 25.09 -17.66 3.31
C ILE A 81 23.57 -17.78 3.15
N LEU A 82 22.97 -18.65 3.97
CA LEU A 82 21.52 -18.78 4.07
C LEU A 82 21.03 -17.98 5.29
N ILE A 83 20.10 -17.06 5.06
CA ILE A 83 19.48 -16.24 6.10
C ILE A 83 17.99 -16.56 6.17
N GLY A 84 17.49 -16.83 7.36
CA GLY A 84 16.07 -17.08 7.61
C GLY A 84 15.80 -18.46 8.17
N ASN A 85 14.51 -18.71 8.41
CA ASN A 85 14.02 -19.99 8.92
C ASN A 85 12.74 -20.35 8.14
N PRO A 86 12.65 -21.54 7.53
CA PRO A 86 11.47 -21.99 6.78
C PRO A 86 10.16 -21.92 7.56
N ASP A 87 10.20 -22.02 8.88
CA ASP A 87 9.01 -21.98 9.75
C ASP A 87 8.53 -20.56 10.06
N THR A 88 9.33 -19.54 9.68
CA THR A 88 9.04 -18.13 9.98
C THR A 88 8.87 -17.33 8.71
N THR A 89 7.73 -16.67 8.51
CA THR A 89 7.53 -15.74 7.41
C THR A 89 8.31 -14.45 7.68
N ARG A 90 9.21 -14.10 6.77
CA ARG A 90 9.97 -12.84 6.81
C ARG A 90 9.26 -11.72 6.09
N THR A 91 8.67 -12.03 4.96
CA THR A 91 7.92 -11.07 4.16
C THR A 91 6.96 -11.79 3.22
N TRP A 92 5.94 -11.09 2.80
CA TRP A 92 5.02 -11.53 1.75
C TRP A 92 5.36 -10.81 0.46
N SER A 93 5.49 -11.54 -0.65
CA SER A 93 5.48 -10.94 -1.97
C SER A 93 4.03 -10.82 -2.44
N VAL A 94 3.61 -9.61 -2.81
CA VAL A 94 2.24 -9.33 -3.21
C VAL A 94 2.17 -8.78 -4.64
N CYS A 95 1.04 -8.96 -5.30
CA CYS A 95 0.70 -8.19 -6.49
C CYS A 95 0.42 -6.73 -6.06
N ARG A 96 1.34 -5.81 -6.35
CA ARG A 96 1.24 -4.42 -5.90
C ARG A 96 -0.01 -3.71 -6.40
N LYS A 97 -0.44 -3.99 -7.63
CA LYS A 97 -1.69 -3.41 -8.14
C LYS A 97 -2.86 -3.79 -7.23
N LEU A 98 -3.05 -5.08 -6.99
CA LEU A 98 -4.16 -5.57 -6.17
C LEU A 98 -4.03 -5.16 -4.71
N PHE A 99 -2.80 -5.15 -4.18
CA PHE A 99 -2.54 -4.72 -2.81
C PHE A 99 -2.87 -3.24 -2.60
N ASP A 100 -2.38 -2.37 -3.49
CA ASP A 100 -2.63 -0.93 -3.42
C ASP A 100 -4.14 -0.63 -3.58
N GLU A 101 -4.81 -1.28 -4.53
CA GLU A 101 -6.27 -1.19 -4.70
C GLU A 101 -7.01 -1.63 -3.43
N ARG A 102 -6.58 -2.73 -2.79
CA ARG A 102 -7.20 -3.22 -1.56
C ARG A 102 -7.06 -2.22 -0.42
N VAL A 103 -5.88 -1.60 -0.25
CA VAL A 103 -5.65 -0.59 0.79
C VAL A 103 -6.49 0.66 0.54
N VAL A 104 -6.57 1.13 -0.70
CA VAL A 104 -7.42 2.27 -1.07
C VAL A 104 -8.90 1.92 -0.86
N GLN A 105 -9.34 0.71 -1.21
CA GLN A 105 -10.71 0.29 -1.01
C GLN A 105 -11.13 0.34 0.47
N LEU A 106 -10.24 -0.03 1.40
CA LEU A 106 -10.51 0.12 2.84
C LEU A 106 -10.81 1.57 3.22
N SER A 107 -10.12 2.54 2.61
CA SER A 107 -10.40 3.96 2.86
C SER A 107 -11.74 4.41 2.29
N LEU A 108 -12.09 3.94 1.08
CA LEU A 108 -13.36 4.26 0.43
C LEU A 108 -14.55 3.65 1.20
N ASP A 109 -14.43 2.40 1.62
CA ASP A 109 -15.45 1.71 2.42
C ASP A 109 -15.67 2.39 3.79
N SER A 110 -14.66 3.11 4.28
CA SER A 110 -14.73 3.90 5.51
C SER A 110 -15.20 5.34 5.30
N GLY A 111 -15.47 5.74 4.06
CA GLY A 111 -16.04 7.04 3.71
C GLY A 111 -15.06 8.08 3.17
N ALA A 112 -13.84 7.70 2.77
CA ALA A 112 -12.96 8.60 2.03
C ALA A 112 -13.48 8.79 0.60
N ASP A 113 -13.28 9.99 0.06
CA ASP A 113 -13.45 10.26 -1.37
C ASP A 113 -12.13 10.07 -2.12
N LEU A 114 -12.20 9.66 -3.39
CA LEU A 114 -11.04 9.47 -4.27
C LEU A 114 -11.16 10.32 -5.53
N LEU A 115 -10.09 11.06 -5.84
CA LEU A 115 -9.94 11.82 -7.05
C LEU A 115 -8.73 11.33 -7.84
N LEU A 116 -8.98 10.63 -8.93
CA LEU A 116 -7.94 10.14 -9.86
C LEU A 116 -7.61 11.19 -10.94
N SER A 117 -6.51 10.95 -11.67
CA SER A 117 -6.03 11.80 -12.77
C SER A 117 -5.91 13.28 -12.37
N SER A 118 -5.52 13.53 -11.12
CA SER A 118 -5.49 14.85 -10.54
C SER A 118 -4.19 15.09 -9.77
N LYS A 119 -3.52 16.18 -10.12
CA LYS A 119 -2.26 16.57 -9.49
C LYS A 119 -2.41 17.94 -8.82
N PRO A 120 -2.20 18.04 -7.52
CA PRO A 120 -2.16 19.33 -6.83
C PRO A 120 -1.02 20.20 -7.39
N ILE A 121 -1.30 21.49 -7.60
CA ILE A 121 -0.30 22.43 -8.12
C ILE A 121 0.14 23.47 -7.07
N ASN A 122 -0.73 23.79 -6.12
CA ASN A 122 -0.43 24.72 -5.02
C ASN A 122 -1.18 24.32 -3.74
N ALA A 123 -0.54 24.56 -2.60
CA ALA A 123 -1.17 24.59 -1.28
C ALA A 123 -0.88 25.96 -0.65
N THR A 124 -1.90 26.63 -0.18
CA THR A 124 -1.80 27.92 0.52
C THR A 124 -2.13 27.75 2.00
#